data_973c0178310af72a31d8640ae5ff84e5
#
_entry.id   973c0178310af72a31d8640ae5ff84e5
#
_cell.length_a   1.000
_cell.length_b   1.000
_cell.length_c   1.000
_cell.angle_alpha   90.00
_cell.angle_beta   90.00
_cell.angle_gamma   90.00
#
_symmetry.space_group_name_H-M   'P 1'
#
loop_
_entity.id
_entity.type
_entity.pdbx_description
1 polymer ?
#
loop_
_entity_poly.entity_id
_entity_poly.type
_entity_poly.pdbx_seq_one_letter_code
_entity_poly.pdbx_strand_id
1 'polypeptide(L)'
;MMLRYAMLAGLVCTTPLAAQDAAPPIPVLPAPQAPATAPATVPRPATVAVRLETSDGPIVIDLEKQRAPITTANFLRYVDARKLDGTTFYRALRLGADSGLIQGGIEGDLKRAFPAIAHEPTSKTGILHTDGTISLARLAPGTGRADFFITVGPIPFLDAHPEKPGDNSGFAAFGHVVEGMDIVRRILAAPTSATKGAGVMKGQMIEAPIRILTARRVPAAAR
;
A
#
# COMPACT_ATOMS: atom_id res chain seq x y z
N MET A 1 -23.14 -8.35 -68.57
CA MET A 1 -24.42 -8.24 -69.27
C MET A 1 -24.96 -6.83 -69.03
N MET A 2 -25.07 -6.10 -70.13
CA MET A 2 -25.49 -4.69 -70.23
C MET A 2 -26.90 -4.47 -69.66
N LEU A 3 -27.18 -3.30 -69.07
CA LEU A 3 -28.20 -2.46 -69.62
C LEU A 3 -28.14 -1.03 -69.06
N ARG A 4 -28.19 -0.13 -69.98
CA ARG A 4 -28.20 1.34 -70.00
C ARG A 4 -29.61 1.91 -69.77
N TYR A 5 -29.65 3.26 -69.72
CA TYR A 5 -30.71 4.28 -69.94
C TYR A 5 -31.35 4.80 -68.63
N ALA A 6 -31.70 6.10 -68.47
CA ALA A 6 -31.60 7.27 -69.34
C ALA A 6 -31.76 8.55 -68.48
N MET A 7 -31.29 9.66 -69.03
CA MET A 7 -31.54 11.07 -68.56
C MET A 7 -33.02 11.48 -68.56
N LEU A 8 -33.36 12.33 -67.58
CA LEU A 8 -34.36 13.37 -67.89
C LEU A 8 -33.98 14.69 -67.18
N ALA A 9 -33.81 15.74 -67.97
CA ALA A 9 -33.56 17.08 -67.58
C ALA A 9 -34.88 17.78 -67.21
N GLY A 10 -34.92 18.45 -66.08
CA GLY A 10 -36.04 19.31 -65.67
C GLY A 10 -35.53 20.70 -65.27
N LEU A 11 -35.76 21.64 -66.14
CA LEU A 11 -35.48 23.07 -65.98
C LEU A 11 -36.52 23.67 -65.03
N VAL A 12 -36.12 24.26 -63.89
CA VAL A 12 -37.05 25.05 -63.05
C VAL A 12 -36.41 26.40 -62.70
N CYS A 13 -37.21 27.40 -62.98
CA CYS A 13 -37.04 28.85 -62.89
C CYS A 13 -36.51 29.33 -61.52
N THR A 14 -35.53 30.21 -61.57
CA THR A 14 -35.00 30.98 -60.43
C THR A 14 -35.89 32.26 -60.25
N THR A 15 -36.44 32.43 -59.07
CA THR A 15 -36.89 33.70 -58.54
C THR A 15 -35.94 34.19 -57.46
N PRO A 16 -35.49 35.44 -57.45
CA PRO A 16 -34.67 35.98 -56.37
C PRO A 16 -35.55 36.31 -55.16
N LEU A 17 -35.25 35.67 -54.02
CA LEU A 17 -35.82 36.00 -52.73
C LEU A 17 -35.00 37.13 -52.09
N ALA A 18 -35.67 38.17 -51.69
CA ALA A 18 -35.10 39.37 -51.11
C ALA A 18 -34.36 39.09 -49.81
N ALA A 19 -33.17 39.71 -49.68
CA ALA A 19 -32.39 39.72 -48.50
C ALA A 19 -33.13 40.32 -47.30
N GLN A 20 -33.41 39.57 -46.25
CA GLN A 20 -33.82 40.08 -44.97
C GLN A 20 -32.61 40.50 -44.17
N ASP A 21 -32.58 41.76 -43.79
CA ASP A 21 -31.61 42.41 -42.94
C ASP A 21 -31.62 41.71 -41.55
N ALA A 22 -30.58 40.93 -41.27
CA ALA A 22 -30.42 40.29 -39.97
C ALA A 22 -29.91 41.31 -38.96
N ALA A 23 -30.67 41.57 -37.93
CA ALA A 23 -30.27 42.39 -36.79
C ALA A 23 -29.00 41.81 -36.13
N PRO A 24 -28.07 42.66 -35.62
CA PRO A 24 -26.85 42.18 -34.99
C PRO A 24 -27.16 41.35 -33.72
N PRO A 25 -26.39 40.28 -33.46
CA PRO A 25 -26.60 39.46 -32.28
C PRO A 25 -26.32 40.26 -31.00
N ILE A 26 -27.26 40.22 -30.07
CA ILE A 26 -27.11 40.79 -28.73
C ILE A 26 -25.97 40.05 -27.99
N PRO A 27 -24.99 40.74 -27.42
CA PRO A 27 -23.95 40.06 -26.63
C PRO A 27 -24.58 39.41 -25.38
N VAL A 28 -24.58 38.07 -25.35
CA VAL A 28 -24.99 37.30 -24.17
C VAL A 28 -23.84 37.39 -23.16
N LEU A 29 -24.06 38.14 -22.08
CA LEU A 29 -23.16 38.13 -20.92
C LEU A 29 -23.09 36.72 -20.35
N PRO A 30 -21.86 36.18 -20.08
CA PRO A 30 -21.75 34.89 -19.44
C PRO A 30 -22.42 34.94 -18.06
N ALA A 31 -23.28 33.97 -17.80
CA ALA A 31 -23.90 33.81 -16.47
C ALA A 31 -22.82 33.66 -15.38
N PRO A 32 -23.03 34.23 -14.17
CA PRO A 32 -22.13 34.08 -13.08
C PRO A 32 -21.91 32.59 -12.78
N GLN A 33 -20.68 32.12 -12.98
CA GLN A 33 -20.33 30.76 -12.57
C GLN A 33 -20.39 30.69 -11.04
N ALA A 34 -21.24 29.82 -10.53
CA ALA A 34 -21.25 29.50 -9.11
C ALA A 34 -19.83 29.06 -8.69
N PRO A 35 -19.34 29.47 -7.51
CA PRO A 35 -18.02 29.06 -7.04
C PRO A 35 -17.95 27.53 -7.01
N ALA A 36 -16.94 26.96 -7.69
CA ALA A 36 -16.68 25.55 -7.69
C ALA A 36 -16.50 25.09 -6.23
N THR A 37 -17.42 24.28 -5.73
CA THR A 37 -17.32 23.67 -4.40
C THR A 37 -16.02 22.86 -4.37
N ALA A 38 -15.05 23.26 -3.54
CA ALA A 38 -13.82 22.51 -3.34
C ALA A 38 -14.18 21.05 -2.98
N PRO A 39 -13.49 20.05 -3.53
CA PRO A 39 -13.77 18.66 -3.21
C PRO A 39 -13.65 18.47 -1.71
N ALA A 40 -14.70 17.92 -1.09
CA ALA A 40 -14.73 17.61 0.32
C ALA A 40 -13.55 16.68 0.64
N THR A 41 -12.63 17.13 1.47
CA THR A 41 -11.49 16.33 1.96
C THR A 41 -12.06 15.18 2.78
N VAL A 42 -12.03 13.96 2.24
CA VAL A 42 -12.38 12.75 3.00
C VAL A 42 -11.39 12.66 4.17
N PRO A 43 -11.86 12.63 5.43
CA PRO A 43 -10.96 12.55 6.58
C PRO A 43 -10.08 11.31 6.45
N ARG A 44 -8.75 11.47 6.52
CA ARG A 44 -7.84 10.31 6.55
C ARG A 44 -8.06 9.54 7.85
N PRO A 45 -8.03 8.19 7.81
CA PRO A 45 -8.07 7.37 9.01
C PRO A 45 -6.96 7.79 9.99
N ALA A 46 -7.27 7.74 11.29
CA ALA A 46 -6.29 8.10 12.32
C ALA A 46 -5.10 7.13 12.31
N THR A 47 -3.90 7.66 12.11
CA THR A 47 -2.63 6.91 12.13
C THR A 47 -1.76 7.30 13.30
N VAL A 48 -0.80 6.42 13.64
CA VAL A 48 0.28 6.68 14.60
C VAL A 48 1.61 6.42 13.91
N ALA A 49 2.48 7.44 13.85
CA ALA A 49 3.80 7.24 13.27
C ALA A 49 4.75 6.57 14.24
N VAL A 50 5.56 5.66 13.70
CA VAL A 50 6.69 5.03 14.38
C VAL A 50 7.93 5.18 13.50
N ARG A 51 9.02 5.61 14.11
CA ARG A 51 10.34 5.68 13.50
C ARG A 51 11.18 4.51 13.98
N LEU A 52 11.67 3.73 13.04
CA LEU A 52 12.70 2.70 13.24
C LEU A 52 14.05 3.31 12.84
N GLU A 53 14.94 3.48 13.80
CA GLU A 53 16.35 3.76 13.50
C GLU A 53 17.05 2.45 13.20
N THR A 54 17.56 2.30 12.01
CA THR A 54 18.33 1.10 11.61
C THR A 54 19.80 1.42 11.40
N SER A 55 20.64 0.40 11.33
CA SER A 55 22.06 0.57 10.96
C SER A 55 22.26 1.17 9.56
N ASP A 56 21.25 1.09 8.70
CA ASP A 56 21.29 1.54 7.31
C ASP A 56 20.52 2.85 7.09
N GLY A 57 19.93 3.41 8.16
CA GLY A 57 19.17 4.65 8.14
C GLY A 57 17.75 4.50 8.70
N PRO A 58 17.00 5.61 8.79
CA PRO A 58 15.67 5.64 9.38
C PRO A 58 14.58 5.14 8.43
N ILE A 59 13.59 4.43 8.98
CA ILE A 59 12.34 4.08 8.31
C ILE A 59 11.19 4.63 9.15
N VAL A 60 10.30 5.44 8.57
CA VAL A 60 9.10 5.96 9.25
C VAL A 60 7.87 5.26 8.69
N ILE A 61 7.03 4.78 9.60
CA ILE A 61 5.85 3.96 9.28
C ILE A 61 4.62 4.63 9.91
N ASP A 62 3.59 4.85 9.13
CA ASP A 62 2.26 5.23 9.61
C ASP A 62 1.42 3.99 9.87
N LEU A 63 1.05 3.78 11.13
CA LEU A 63 0.25 2.65 11.58
C LEU A 63 -1.23 3.01 11.61
N GLU A 64 -2.06 2.18 11.01
CA GLU A 64 -3.49 2.37 10.79
C GLU A 64 -4.32 2.02 12.05
N LYS A 65 -4.22 2.86 13.09
CA LYS A 65 -4.89 2.63 14.38
C LYS A 65 -6.40 2.44 14.25
N GLN A 66 -7.04 3.13 13.30
CA GLN A 66 -8.49 3.05 13.12
C GLN A 66 -8.91 1.79 12.35
N ARG A 67 -8.15 1.40 11.31
CA ARG A 67 -8.49 0.27 10.44
C ARG A 67 -8.02 -1.08 11.00
N ALA A 68 -6.83 -1.11 11.61
CA ALA A 68 -6.22 -2.31 12.21
C ALA A 68 -5.88 -2.09 13.68
N PRO A 69 -6.89 -1.88 14.58
CA PRO A 69 -6.67 -1.48 15.96
C PRO A 69 -5.93 -2.51 16.80
N ILE A 70 -6.21 -3.82 16.62
CA ILE A 70 -5.60 -4.89 17.42
C ILE A 70 -4.12 -5.03 17.05
N THR A 71 -3.83 -5.10 15.76
CA THR A 71 -2.47 -5.29 15.25
C THR A 71 -1.61 -4.07 15.52
N THR A 72 -2.15 -2.87 15.30
CA THR A 72 -1.48 -1.59 15.62
C THR A 72 -1.19 -1.48 17.12
N ALA A 73 -2.17 -1.76 17.98
CA ALA A 73 -1.96 -1.70 19.44
C ALA A 73 -0.89 -2.72 19.89
N ASN A 74 -0.87 -3.92 19.31
CA ASN A 74 0.16 -4.90 19.59
C ASN A 74 1.55 -4.40 19.19
N PHE A 75 1.74 -3.89 17.98
CA PHE A 75 3.02 -3.37 17.53
C PHE A 75 3.50 -2.21 18.42
N LEU A 76 2.61 -1.25 18.74
CA LEU A 76 2.90 -0.13 19.63
C LEU A 76 3.31 -0.59 21.03
N ARG A 77 2.73 -1.66 21.55
CA ARG A 77 3.13 -2.27 22.84
C ARG A 77 4.59 -2.73 22.84
N TYR A 78 5.08 -3.30 21.72
CA TYR A 78 6.51 -3.65 21.57
C TYR A 78 7.40 -2.41 21.46
N VAL A 79 6.96 -1.38 20.73
CA VAL A 79 7.66 -0.09 20.62
C VAL A 79 7.79 0.57 21.99
N ASP A 80 6.68 0.71 22.75
CA ASP A 80 6.63 1.37 24.05
C ASP A 80 7.47 0.62 25.10
N ALA A 81 7.45 -0.71 25.07
CA ALA A 81 8.25 -1.58 25.93
C ALA A 81 9.72 -1.73 25.44
N ARG A 82 10.12 -1.05 24.37
CA ARG A 82 11.47 -1.11 23.76
C ARG A 82 11.91 -2.53 23.40
N LYS A 83 10.98 -3.44 23.15
CA LYS A 83 11.28 -4.84 22.82
C LYS A 83 11.76 -5.05 21.39
N LEU A 84 11.63 -4.04 20.53
CA LEU A 84 12.20 -4.03 19.18
C LEU A 84 13.61 -3.46 19.13
N ASP A 85 14.08 -2.79 20.19
CA ASP A 85 15.43 -2.26 20.24
C ASP A 85 16.47 -3.38 20.21
N GLY A 86 17.46 -3.22 19.33
CA GLY A 86 18.52 -4.20 19.12
C GLY A 86 18.08 -5.47 18.38
N THR A 87 16.85 -5.55 17.89
CA THR A 87 16.40 -6.60 16.96
C THR A 87 16.93 -6.35 15.54
N THR A 88 16.58 -7.20 14.59
CA THR A 88 17.11 -7.09 13.22
C THR A 88 16.03 -7.30 12.17
N PHE A 89 16.30 -6.78 10.97
CA PHE A 89 15.77 -7.36 9.75
C PHE A 89 16.67 -8.53 9.39
N TYR A 90 16.15 -9.73 9.48
CA TYR A 90 16.92 -10.98 9.37
C TYR A 90 16.63 -11.75 8.07
N ARG A 91 15.54 -11.42 7.37
CA ARG A 91 15.09 -12.13 6.16
C ARG A 91 14.77 -11.16 5.03
N ALA A 92 15.18 -11.52 3.81
CA ALA A 92 14.83 -10.88 2.57
C ALA A 92 14.32 -11.93 1.57
N LEU A 93 13.03 -11.86 1.21
CA LEU A 93 12.41 -12.70 0.19
C LEU A 93 12.25 -11.88 -1.08
N ARG A 94 12.98 -12.23 -2.14
CA ARG A 94 12.84 -11.64 -3.47
C ARG A 94 11.87 -12.47 -4.30
N LEU A 95 10.87 -11.81 -4.91
CA LEU A 95 9.88 -12.41 -5.80
C LEU A 95 10.10 -11.99 -7.25
N GLY A 96 10.94 -10.99 -7.49
CA GLY A 96 11.32 -10.45 -8.78
C GLY A 96 12.41 -9.39 -8.62
N ALA A 97 12.71 -8.63 -9.67
CA ALA A 97 13.74 -7.59 -9.65
C ALA A 97 13.43 -6.51 -8.59
N ASP A 98 12.18 -6.04 -8.58
CA ASP A 98 11.73 -4.93 -7.72
C ASP A 98 10.55 -5.33 -6.83
N SER A 99 10.42 -6.62 -6.50
CA SER A 99 9.30 -7.15 -5.71
C SER A 99 9.79 -8.15 -4.68
N GLY A 100 9.22 -8.06 -3.47
CA GLY A 100 9.56 -8.94 -2.38
C GLY A 100 9.15 -8.38 -1.02
N LEU A 101 9.73 -8.93 0.02
CA LEU A 101 9.53 -8.43 1.38
C LEU A 101 10.81 -8.57 2.21
N ILE A 102 10.96 -7.68 3.18
CA ILE A 102 11.92 -7.82 4.27
C ILE A 102 11.17 -8.16 5.55
N GLN A 103 11.73 -9.04 6.37
CA GLN A 103 11.13 -9.43 7.64
C GLN A 103 12.09 -9.18 8.79
N GLY A 104 11.55 -8.62 9.87
CA GLY A 104 12.28 -8.29 11.09
C GLY A 104 11.45 -8.53 12.35
N GLY A 105 12.06 -8.27 13.48
CA GLY A 105 11.42 -8.42 14.77
C GLY A 105 12.28 -9.25 15.74
N ILE A 106 11.63 -10.01 16.61
CA ILE A 106 12.30 -10.77 17.69
C ILE A 106 12.82 -12.14 17.23
N GLU A 107 12.64 -12.52 15.96
CA GLU A 107 13.06 -13.79 15.37
C GLU A 107 12.61 -15.02 16.20
N GLY A 108 11.38 -14.99 16.71
CA GLY A 108 10.80 -16.06 17.51
C GLY A 108 11.33 -16.16 18.94
N ASP A 109 12.10 -15.20 19.44
CA ASP A 109 12.54 -15.17 20.85
C ASP A 109 11.35 -14.97 21.80
N LEU A 110 10.85 -16.08 22.35
CA LEU A 110 9.70 -16.07 23.25
C LEU A 110 9.93 -15.30 24.55
N LYS A 111 11.19 -15.09 24.99
CA LYS A 111 11.51 -14.29 26.18
C LYS A 111 11.19 -12.80 25.94
N ARG A 112 11.25 -12.36 24.70
CA ARG A 112 10.89 -11.00 24.29
C ARG A 112 9.40 -10.88 23.89
N ALA A 113 8.73 -11.99 23.63
CA ALA A 113 7.38 -12.01 23.09
C ALA A 113 6.32 -11.64 24.13
N PHE A 114 5.34 -10.86 23.73
CA PHE A 114 4.05 -10.80 24.39
C PHE A 114 3.13 -11.91 23.88
N PRO A 115 1.99 -12.20 24.55
CA PRO A 115 0.97 -13.11 24.04
C PRO A 115 0.55 -12.78 22.61
N ALA A 116 0.25 -13.83 21.84
CA ALA A 116 -0.28 -13.70 20.49
C ALA A 116 -1.64 -12.97 20.49
N ILE A 117 -1.98 -12.36 19.37
CA ILE A 117 -3.18 -11.55 19.21
C ILE A 117 -4.16 -12.16 18.20
N ALA A 118 -5.42 -11.75 18.28
CA ALA A 118 -6.42 -12.08 17.27
C ALA A 118 -5.97 -11.55 15.89
N HIS A 119 -6.28 -12.32 14.85
CA HIS A 119 -5.93 -11.97 13.48
C HIS A 119 -6.90 -10.91 12.92
N GLU A 120 -6.35 -9.90 12.27
CA GLU A 120 -7.10 -8.87 11.53
C GLU A 120 -6.80 -8.99 10.02
N PRO A 121 -7.56 -9.81 9.28
CA PRO A 121 -7.31 -10.04 7.86
C PRO A 121 -7.56 -8.80 7.01
N THR A 122 -6.92 -8.70 5.84
CA THR A 122 -7.09 -7.58 4.90
C THR A 122 -8.54 -7.43 4.42
N SER A 123 -9.31 -8.52 4.37
CA SER A 123 -10.76 -8.51 4.06
C SER A 123 -11.59 -7.75 5.10
N LYS A 124 -11.11 -7.63 6.34
CA LYS A 124 -11.75 -6.85 7.41
C LYS A 124 -11.24 -5.43 7.48
N THR A 125 -9.93 -5.24 7.33
CA THR A 125 -9.28 -3.92 7.50
C THR A 125 -9.29 -3.07 6.23
N GLY A 126 -9.38 -3.70 5.05
CA GLY A 126 -9.24 -3.05 3.75
C GLY A 126 -7.81 -2.54 3.46
N ILE A 127 -6.81 -2.94 4.26
CA ILE A 127 -5.41 -2.58 4.05
C ILE A 127 -4.75 -3.70 3.25
N LEU A 128 -4.46 -3.45 1.97
CA LEU A 128 -3.87 -4.44 1.07
C LEU A 128 -2.33 -4.39 1.10
N HIS A 129 -1.69 -5.50 0.66
CA HIS A 129 -0.23 -5.60 0.55
C HIS A 129 0.27 -4.92 -0.73
N THR A 130 0.32 -3.58 -0.70
CA THR A 130 0.91 -2.72 -1.74
C THR A 130 2.38 -2.41 -1.41
N ASP A 131 3.06 -1.58 -2.22
CA ASP A 131 4.44 -1.13 -1.93
C ASP A 131 4.51 -0.43 -0.57
N GLY A 132 5.46 -0.84 0.29
CA GLY A 132 5.67 -0.27 1.61
C GLY A 132 4.69 -0.70 2.70
N THR A 133 3.78 -1.64 2.44
CA THR A 133 2.86 -2.13 3.49
C THR A 133 3.60 -2.88 4.57
N ILE A 134 3.39 -2.51 5.86
CA ILE A 134 3.83 -3.30 7.01
C ILE A 134 2.73 -4.27 7.43
N SER A 135 3.10 -5.52 7.70
CA SER A 135 2.20 -6.60 8.06
C SER A 135 2.77 -7.50 9.15
N LEU A 136 1.90 -8.06 9.99
CA LEU A 136 2.31 -8.95 11.09
C LEU A 136 2.59 -10.36 10.57
N ALA A 137 3.78 -10.87 10.85
CA ALA A 137 4.13 -12.25 10.51
C ALA A 137 3.42 -13.25 11.46
N ARG A 138 3.00 -14.37 10.90
CA ARG A 138 2.30 -15.45 11.63
C ARG A 138 2.61 -16.81 11.04
N LEU A 139 2.36 -17.86 11.80
CA LEU A 139 2.24 -19.22 11.30
C LEU A 139 0.77 -19.52 10.95
N ALA A 140 -0.06 -19.85 11.92
CA ALA A 140 -1.52 -19.96 11.76
C ALA A 140 -2.24 -18.64 12.13
N PRO A 141 -3.49 -18.40 11.72
CA PRO A 141 -4.28 -17.29 12.20
C PRO A 141 -4.32 -17.22 13.74
N GLY A 142 -4.12 -16.01 14.30
CA GLY A 142 -4.10 -15.82 15.75
C GLY A 142 -2.77 -16.18 16.45
N THR A 143 -1.70 -16.51 15.70
CA THR A 143 -0.38 -16.78 16.29
C THR A 143 0.60 -15.63 16.18
N GLY A 144 0.21 -14.51 15.53
CA GLY A 144 1.05 -13.33 15.33
C GLY A 144 1.46 -12.69 16.66
N ARG A 145 2.73 -12.24 16.76
CA ARG A 145 3.31 -11.63 17.97
C ARG A 145 4.07 -10.35 17.65
N ALA A 146 5.36 -10.45 17.39
CA ALA A 146 6.28 -9.32 17.24
C ALA A 146 6.94 -9.23 15.87
N ASP A 147 7.10 -10.38 15.20
CA ASP A 147 7.74 -10.41 13.90
C ASP A 147 6.82 -9.78 12.85
N PHE A 148 7.39 -8.95 12.02
CA PHE A 148 6.68 -8.19 10.99
C PHE A 148 7.46 -8.21 9.69
N PHE A 149 6.79 -7.89 8.60
CA PHE A 149 7.45 -7.71 7.32
C PHE A 149 6.96 -6.43 6.63
N ILE A 150 7.80 -5.91 5.73
CA ILE A 150 7.48 -4.76 4.88
C ILE A 150 7.59 -5.21 3.43
N THR A 151 6.56 -4.93 2.63
CA THR A 151 6.52 -5.29 1.22
C THR A 151 7.25 -4.26 0.35
N VAL A 152 7.87 -4.75 -0.72
CA VAL A 152 8.36 -3.96 -1.85
C VAL A 152 7.57 -4.40 -3.07
N GLY A 153 6.88 -3.46 -3.70
CA GLY A 153 5.88 -3.75 -4.72
C GLY A 153 4.61 -4.42 -4.17
N PRO A 154 3.57 -4.59 -5.00
CA PRO A 154 2.33 -5.23 -4.62
C PRO A 154 2.51 -6.75 -4.52
N ILE A 155 1.98 -7.36 -3.44
CA ILE A 155 2.02 -8.81 -3.20
C ILE A 155 0.62 -9.33 -2.85
N PRO A 156 -0.33 -9.40 -3.82
CA PRO A 156 -1.73 -9.72 -3.55
C PRO A 156 -1.99 -11.09 -2.95
N PHE A 157 -1.08 -12.06 -3.13
CA PHE A 157 -1.24 -13.41 -2.53
C PHE A 157 -1.09 -13.42 -1.00
N LEU A 158 -0.62 -12.30 -0.40
CA LEU A 158 -0.58 -12.12 1.05
C LEU A 158 -1.91 -11.59 1.60
N ASP A 159 -2.81 -11.11 0.74
CA ASP A 159 -4.13 -10.65 1.13
C ASP A 159 -5.06 -11.81 1.48
N ALA A 160 -6.11 -11.53 2.24
CA ALA A 160 -7.12 -12.51 2.60
C ALA A 160 -8.02 -12.85 1.40
N HIS A 161 -8.26 -14.13 1.20
CA HIS A 161 -9.13 -14.69 0.18
C HIS A 161 -10.17 -15.63 0.83
N PRO A 162 -11.12 -15.11 1.62
CA PRO A 162 -12.07 -15.93 2.39
C PRO A 162 -12.97 -16.78 1.52
N GLU A 163 -13.08 -16.48 0.23
CA GLU A 163 -13.81 -17.25 -0.78
C GLU A 163 -13.12 -18.56 -1.19
N LYS A 164 -11.83 -18.74 -0.82
CA LYS A 164 -11.04 -19.91 -1.18
C LYS A 164 -11.00 -20.91 -0.03
N PRO A 165 -10.94 -22.23 -0.30
CA PRO A 165 -10.82 -23.25 0.75
C PRO A 165 -9.43 -23.19 1.42
N GLY A 166 -9.36 -23.60 2.72
CA GLY A 166 -8.12 -23.66 3.50
C GLY A 166 -7.81 -22.38 4.29
N ASP A 167 -6.55 -22.22 4.77
CA ASP A 167 -6.11 -21.01 5.43
C ASP A 167 -5.82 -19.92 4.38
N ASN A 168 -6.85 -19.22 3.99
CA ASN A 168 -6.79 -18.07 3.09
C ASN A 168 -7.06 -16.75 3.83
N SER A 169 -6.78 -16.70 5.14
CA SER A 169 -6.94 -15.49 5.97
C SER A 169 -5.90 -14.41 5.66
N GLY A 170 -4.88 -14.72 4.85
CA GLY A 170 -3.79 -13.78 4.53
C GLY A 170 -2.99 -13.34 5.75
N PHE A 171 -2.32 -12.22 5.65
CA PHE A 171 -1.58 -11.59 6.76
C PHE A 171 -2.28 -10.31 7.22
N ALA A 172 -1.99 -9.88 8.45
CA ALA A 172 -2.60 -8.69 9.04
C ALA A 172 -1.76 -7.45 8.66
N ALA A 173 -2.12 -6.80 7.56
CA ALA A 173 -1.58 -5.50 7.18
C ALA A 173 -2.12 -4.42 8.11
N PHE A 174 -1.23 -3.52 8.61
CA PHE A 174 -1.61 -2.56 9.63
C PHE A 174 -0.95 -1.17 9.50
N GLY A 175 -0.31 -0.87 8.37
CA GLY A 175 0.30 0.42 8.12
C GLY A 175 1.12 0.46 6.84
N HIS A 176 1.78 1.61 6.60
CA HIS A 176 2.62 1.84 5.43
C HIS A 176 3.86 2.64 5.80
N VAL A 177 4.97 2.35 5.13
CA VAL A 177 6.18 3.17 5.16
C VAL A 177 5.90 4.50 4.47
N VAL A 178 6.18 5.61 5.15
CA VAL A 178 6.02 6.97 4.63
C VAL A 178 7.36 7.64 4.34
N GLU A 179 8.45 7.17 4.98
CA GLU A 179 9.82 7.61 4.72
C GLU A 179 10.78 6.42 4.80
N GLY A 180 11.83 6.41 3.97
CA GLY A 180 12.88 5.39 4.01
C GLY A 180 12.60 4.13 3.17
N MET A 181 11.73 4.19 2.14
CA MET A 181 11.53 3.07 1.21
C MET A 181 12.78 2.71 0.42
N ASP A 182 13.70 3.65 0.19
CA ASP A 182 15.02 3.38 -0.37
C ASP A 182 15.86 2.46 0.53
N ILE A 183 15.76 2.63 1.86
CA ILE A 183 16.39 1.77 2.86
C ILE A 183 15.78 0.37 2.83
N VAL A 184 14.44 0.28 2.79
CA VAL A 184 13.72 -0.99 2.66
C VAL A 184 14.17 -1.77 1.42
N ARG A 185 14.33 -1.09 0.27
CA ARG A 185 14.81 -1.70 -0.98
C ARG A 185 16.27 -2.14 -0.87
N ARG A 186 17.13 -1.37 -0.21
CA ARG A 186 18.54 -1.79 0.05
C ARG A 186 18.58 -3.04 0.93
N ILE A 187 17.76 -3.12 1.96
CA ILE A 187 17.67 -4.32 2.83
C ILE A 187 17.17 -5.52 2.02
N LEU A 188 16.18 -5.35 1.14
CA LEU A 188 15.72 -6.42 0.25
C LEU A 188 16.84 -6.92 -0.68
N ALA A 189 17.72 -6.03 -1.13
CA ALA A 189 18.86 -6.36 -1.99
C ALA A 189 20.05 -6.96 -1.23
N ALA A 190 20.04 -6.98 0.12
CA ALA A 190 21.14 -7.50 0.92
C ALA A 190 21.46 -8.97 0.59
N PRO A 191 22.72 -9.40 0.63
CA PRO A 191 23.11 -10.79 0.42
C PRO A 191 22.41 -11.73 1.40
N THR A 192 21.90 -12.86 0.88
CA THR A 192 21.25 -13.91 1.68
C THR A 192 22.06 -15.19 1.64
N SER A 193 22.11 -15.89 2.76
CA SER A 193 22.82 -17.17 2.90
C SER A 193 22.08 -18.31 2.21
N ALA A 194 22.73 -19.01 1.32
CA ALA A 194 22.16 -20.16 0.61
C ALA A 194 21.80 -21.34 1.56
N THR A 195 22.41 -21.40 2.75
CA THR A 195 22.28 -22.53 3.67
C THR A 195 21.47 -22.24 4.93
N LYS A 196 21.41 -20.96 5.37
CA LYS A 196 20.64 -20.56 6.57
C LYS A 196 19.15 -20.54 6.30
N GLY A 197 18.36 -20.69 7.38
CA GLY A 197 16.92 -20.77 7.37
C GLY A 197 16.41 -22.21 7.33
N ALA A 198 15.15 -22.39 7.74
CA ALA A 198 14.46 -23.68 7.73
C ALA A 198 13.20 -23.61 6.85
N GLY A 199 12.84 -24.74 6.25
CA GLY A 199 11.63 -24.85 5.41
C GLY A 199 11.63 -23.81 4.30
N VAL A 200 10.53 -23.08 4.17
CA VAL A 200 10.33 -22.05 3.14
C VAL A 200 11.27 -20.84 3.26
N MET A 201 11.93 -20.66 4.42
CA MET A 201 12.87 -19.55 4.65
C MET A 201 14.33 -19.88 4.29
N LYS A 202 14.61 -21.13 3.89
CA LYS A 202 15.97 -21.53 3.48
C LYS A 202 16.41 -20.68 2.28
N GLY A 203 17.61 -20.12 2.36
CA GLY A 203 18.14 -19.26 1.30
C GLY A 203 17.67 -17.79 1.35
N GLN A 204 16.84 -17.42 2.33
CA GLN A 204 16.26 -16.09 2.46
C GLN A 204 16.79 -15.31 3.67
N MET A 205 17.64 -15.95 4.50
CA MET A 205 18.19 -15.29 5.69
C MET A 205 19.35 -14.38 5.28
N ILE A 206 19.27 -13.10 5.67
CA ILE A 206 20.29 -12.08 5.38
C ILE A 206 21.61 -12.52 6.05
N GLU A 207 22.74 -12.48 5.30
CA GLU A 207 24.04 -12.91 5.82
C GLU A 207 24.52 -12.04 6.98
N ALA A 208 24.37 -10.71 6.84
CA ALA A 208 24.63 -9.71 7.86
C ALA A 208 23.31 -8.97 8.18
N PRO A 209 22.52 -9.47 9.16
CA PRO A 209 21.22 -8.88 9.49
C PRO A 209 21.31 -7.38 9.83
N ILE A 210 20.40 -6.57 9.31
CA ILE A 210 20.38 -5.14 9.52
C ILE A 210 19.75 -4.83 10.88
N ARG A 211 20.47 -4.13 11.75
CA ARG A 211 20.02 -3.88 13.11
C ARG A 211 18.93 -2.81 13.16
N ILE A 212 17.87 -3.05 13.94
CA ILE A 212 16.94 -2.04 14.40
C ILE A 212 17.50 -1.51 15.72
N LEU A 213 18.13 -0.33 15.67
CA LEU A 213 18.79 0.28 16.82
C LEU A 213 17.75 0.71 17.85
N THR A 214 16.71 1.40 17.40
CA THR A 214 15.57 1.80 18.23
C THR A 214 14.26 1.86 17.41
N ALA A 215 13.14 1.69 18.12
CA ALA A 215 11.79 1.93 17.59
C ALA A 215 11.06 2.91 18.52
N ARG A 216 10.57 4.06 17.97
CA ARG A 216 9.93 5.12 18.79
C ARG A 216 8.72 5.69 18.07
N ARG A 217 7.68 6.05 18.83
CA ARG A 217 6.58 6.86 18.30
C ARG A 217 7.10 8.23 17.88
N VAL A 218 6.60 8.73 16.76
CA VAL A 218 6.85 10.12 16.33
C VAL A 218 5.74 11.00 16.90
N PRO A 219 6.06 12.05 17.66
CA PRO A 219 5.06 13.00 18.17
C PRO A 219 4.29 13.67 17.03
N ALA A 220 2.99 13.89 17.20
CA ALA A 220 2.14 14.54 16.18
C ALA A 220 2.62 15.96 15.81
N ALA A 221 3.29 16.66 16.72
CA ALA A 221 3.86 17.99 16.49
C ALA A 221 5.16 17.99 15.63
N ALA A 222 5.72 16.81 15.32
CA ALA A 222 6.95 16.65 14.54
C ALA A 222 6.70 16.20 13.10
N ARG A 223 5.48 16.37 12.59
CA ARG A 223 5.05 16.02 11.21
C ARG A 223 4.78 17.25 10.38
#